data_3ff9da687a283eab170947b9c15b30ad
#
_entry.id   3ff9da687a283eab170947b9c15b30ad
#
_cell.length_a   1.000
_cell.length_b   1.000
_cell.length_c   1.000
_cell.angle_alpha   90.00
_cell.angle_beta   90.00
_cell.angle_gamma   90.00
#
_symmetry.space_group_name_H-M   'P 1'
#
loop_
_entity.id
_entity.type
_entity.pdbx_description
1 polymer ?
#
loop_
_entity_poly.entity_id
_entity_poly.type
_entity_poly.pdbx_seq_one_letter_code
_entity_poly.pdbx_strand_id
1 'polypeptide(L)'
;MNIGKVYLVGAGCGDYDLITLRGQNCLKKCDVVVYDSLTDKLLLEYADNAEKICVGKRAGKHSEKQENINEILIAKANEGKTVVRLKGGDPFVFGRGGEEVQALQSHNIPYEVIPGISSAIAVPELAGIPVTHRNLSRSVHIITGHTAQDTLPKNIREYAKLDGTLVFLMGLRKLPEIVSGLIANGKNENTPVAIVSNGAYAKESTVRGNLKNICELAEKSKVEPPAIIVVGEAVGFDFSATIEKPLKNKTVAVTGTHKLSAKLGRELMSLGARINCIDYLSVKEYRQNKQLDNALQNVNNYNYIVLTSMNGAEIFIKKLRALKVDVRRLSNIKFAVIGSGTAGILEKYGIFADIIPKVYTSADLGNLLADTVNKNERVLILRAENGSKELTEILSRNNIIYDDVKTYDIQSESKSEGGIITSDYITFASSSGVNAFFESGYAVSENTKIVCIGEITAKALHKYNIADYKIAKTKDVVGIINTIISDVKKESDF
;
A
#
# COMPACT_ATOMS: atom_id res chain seq x y z
N MET A 1 4.71 -31.77 17.49
CA MET A 1 4.92 -30.44 16.88
C MET A 1 3.82 -29.52 17.40
N ASN A 2 4.16 -28.28 17.79
CA ASN A 2 3.13 -27.31 18.17
C ASN A 2 2.37 -26.89 16.91
N ILE A 3 1.07 -27.16 16.88
CA ILE A 3 0.19 -26.66 15.81
C ILE A 3 0.13 -25.12 15.92
N GLY A 4 0.28 -24.43 14.81
CA GLY A 4 0.13 -22.98 14.72
C GLY A 4 -1.34 -22.55 14.84
N LYS A 5 -1.64 -21.34 14.41
CA LYS A 5 -3.00 -20.76 14.50
C LYS A 5 -3.30 -19.87 13.30
N VAL A 6 -4.59 -19.70 13.01
CA VAL A 6 -5.07 -18.87 11.91
C VAL A 6 -5.93 -17.73 12.42
N TYR A 7 -5.62 -16.51 11.99
CA TYR A 7 -6.48 -15.34 12.18
C TYR A 7 -7.17 -15.00 10.85
N LEU A 8 -8.51 -15.05 10.81
CA LEU A 8 -9.28 -14.51 9.70
C LEU A 8 -9.50 -13.02 9.97
N VAL A 9 -8.81 -12.17 9.24
CA VAL A 9 -8.78 -10.73 9.50
C VAL A 9 -9.51 -9.97 8.40
N GLY A 10 -10.50 -9.17 8.78
CA GLY A 10 -11.11 -8.19 7.89
C GLY A 10 -10.16 -7.03 7.62
N ALA A 11 -9.84 -6.81 6.34
CA ALA A 11 -8.95 -5.76 5.88
C ALA A 11 -9.61 -4.37 5.84
N GLY A 12 -10.94 -4.30 5.98
CA GLY A 12 -11.69 -3.10 5.57
C GLY A 12 -11.87 -3.05 4.05
N CYS A 13 -12.35 -1.93 3.55
CA CYS A 13 -12.65 -1.74 2.14
C CYS A 13 -11.87 -0.54 1.57
N GLY A 14 -10.96 -0.79 0.63
CA GLY A 14 -10.18 0.21 -0.07
C GLY A 14 -9.03 0.76 0.79
N ASP A 15 -9.25 1.85 1.50
CA ASP A 15 -8.20 2.54 2.25
C ASP A 15 -7.58 1.67 3.36
N TYR A 16 -6.26 1.68 3.44
CA TYR A 16 -5.46 0.84 4.37
C TYR A 16 -5.74 1.15 5.85
N ASP A 17 -6.21 2.34 6.20
CA ASP A 17 -6.51 2.80 7.56
C ASP A 17 -7.93 2.39 8.03
N LEU A 18 -8.72 1.77 7.15
CA LEU A 18 -10.00 1.16 7.52
C LEU A 18 -9.86 -0.24 8.12
N ILE A 19 -8.65 -0.70 8.38
CA ILE A 19 -8.40 -1.91 9.16
C ILE A 19 -8.60 -1.64 10.65
N THR A 20 -9.10 -2.62 11.39
CA THR A 20 -9.18 -2.51 12.84
C THR A 20 -7.78 -2.60 13.49
N LEU A 21 -7.58 -1.93 14.64
CA LEU A 21 -6.33 -2.03 15.39
C LEU A 21 -5.97 -3.50 15.73
N ARG A 22 -6.97 -4.35 15.99
CA ARG A 22 -6.76 -5.77 16.24
C ARG A 22 -6.25 -6.48 14.99
N GLY A 23 -6.82 -6.20 13.83
CA GLY A 23 -6.35 -6.72 12.54
C GLY A 23 -4.92 -6.32 12.22
N GLN A 24 -4.58 -5.05 12.41
CA GLN A 24 -3.22 -4.53 12.25
C GLN A 24 -2.22 -5.26 13.19
N ASN A 25 -2.62 -5.50 14.46
CA ASN A 25 -1.77 -6.21 15.41
C ASN A 25 -1.56 -7.69 15.05
N CYS A 26 -2.54 -8.34 14.44
CA CYS A 26 -2.38 -9.69 13.90
C CYS A 26 -1.35 -9.71 12.75
N LEU A 27 -1.42 -8.75 11.83
CA LEU A 27 -0.45 -8.62 10.73
C LEU A 27 0.97 -8.41 11.24
N LYS A 28 1.18 -7.57 12.26
CA LYS A 28 2.51 -7.31 12.84
C LYS A 28 3.17 -8.53 13.48
N LYS A 29 2.40 -9.55 13.83
CA LYS A 29 2.86 -10.72 14.61
C LYS A 29 2.81 -12.03 13.85
N CYS A 30 2.33 -12.04 12.60
CA CYS A 30 2.18 -13.27 11.83
C CYS A 30 3.48 -13.70 11.15
N ASP A 31 3.57 -15.00 10.88
CA ASP A 31 4.64 -15.61 10.07
C ASP A 31 4.24 -15.69 8.59
N VAL A 32 2.93 -15.76 8.30
CA VAL A 32 2.38 -15.91 6.94
C VAL A 32 1.14 -15.03 6.79
N VAL A 33 1.04 -14.32 5.66
CA VAL A 33 -0.19 -13.61 5.24
C VAL A 33 -0.71 -14.22 3.95
N VAL A 34 -1.93 -14.73 3.97
CA VAL A 34 -2.68 -15.20 2.80
C VAL A 34 -3.75 -14.17 2.48
N TYR A 35 -3.69 -13.51 1.31
CA TYR A 35 -4.50 -12.32 1.02
C TYR A 35 -5.15 -12.32 -0.36
N ASP A 36 -6.27 -11.61 -0.49
CA ASP A 36 -7.03 -11.44 -1.73
C ASP A 36 -6.50 -10.25 -2.56
N SER A 37 -6.78 -10.23 -3.86
CA SER A 37 -6.39 -9.16 -4.78
C SER A 37 -7.07 -7.81 -4.52
N LEU A 38 -8.21 -7.78 -3.82
CA LEU A 38 -8.94 -6.56 -3.42
C LEU A 38 -8.42 -5.95 -2.11
N THR A 39 -7.41 -6.56 -1.50
CA THR A 39 -6.79 -6.02 -0.27
C THR A 39 -5.79 -4.94 -0.64
N ASP A 40 -5.82 -3.80 0.06
CA ASP A 40 -4.81 -2.76 -0.13
C ASP A 40 -3.43 -3.30 0.22
N LYS A 41 -2.50 -3.17 -0.72
CA LYS A 41 -1.12 -3.64 -0.56
C LYS A 41 -0.38 -2.92 0.58
N LEU A 42 -0.77 -1.70 0.93
CA LEU A 42 -0.21 -0.95 2.06
C LEU A 42 -0.40 -1.68 3.40
N LEU A 43 -1.42 -2.55 3.51
CA LEU A 43 -1.62 -3.39 4.69
C LEU A 43 -0.52 -4.44 4.87
N LEU A 44 0.08 -4.91 3.78
CA LEU A 44 1.16 -5.91 3.82
C LEU A 44 2.46 -5.35 4.43
N GLU A 45 2.57 -4.02 4.56
CA GLU A 45 3.65 -3.35 5.28
C GLU A 45 3.66 -3.67 6.78
N TYR A 46 2.48 -3.92 7.35
CA TYR A 46 2.41 -4.33 8.76
C TYR A 46 2.97 -5.74 9.01
N ALA A 47 3.12 -6.55 7.94
CA ALA A 47 3.60 -7.92 7.97
C ALA A 47 5.00 -8.05 7.32
N ASP A 48 5.94 -7.18 7.69
CA ASP A 48 7.26 -7.02 7.07
C ASP A 48 8.07 -8.31 6.93
N ASN A 49 8.02 -9.18 7.95
CA ASN A 49 8.82 -10.40 8.00
C ASN A 49 8.02 -11.66 7.62
N ALA A 50 6.72 -11.52 7.31
CA ALA A 50 5.86 -12.63 6.97
C ALA A 50 6.04 -13.08 5.51
N GLU A 51 5.86 -14.37 5.28
CA GLU A 51 5.64 -14.92 3.93
C GLU A 51 4.31 -14.37 3.39
N LYS A 52 4.29 -13.83 2.16
CA LYS A 52 3.12 -13.20 1.54
C LYS A 52 2.60 -14.07 0.40
N ILE A 53 1.40 -14.63 0.55
CA ILE A 53 0.75 -15.54 -0.41
C ILE A 53 -0.51 -14.86 -0.97
N CYS A 54 -0.49 -14.48 -2.25
CA CYS A 54 -1.65 -13.94 -2.93
C CYS A 54 -2.50 -15.05 -3.51
N VAL A 55 -3.78 -15.14 -3.08
CA VAL A 55 -4.77 -16.11 -3.56
C VAL A 55 -5.88 -15.47 -4.41
N GLY A 56 -5.83 -14.15 -4.59
CA GLY A 56 -6.76 -13.42 -5.45
C GLY A 56 -6.51 -13.65 -6.95
N LYS A 57 -7.44 -13.17 -7.79
CA LYS A 57 -7.30 -13.23 -9.25
C LYS A 57 -6.04 -12.47 -9.68
N ARG A 58 -5.15 -13.12 -10.41
CA ARG A 58 -4.08 -12.47 -11.17
C ARG A 58 -4.54 -12.32 -12.62
N ALA A 59 -4.07 -11.29 -13.32
CA ALA A 59 -4.32 -11.13 -14.75
C ALA A 59 -3.95 -12.43 -15.48
N GLY A 60 -4.90 -12.98 -16.27
CA GLY A 60 -4.72 -14.21 -17.03
C GLY A 60 -4.85 -15.54 -16.26
N LYS A 61 -5.11 -15.55 -14.93
CA LYS A 61 -5.34 -16.77 -14.15
C LYS A 61 -6.69 -16.72 -13.41
N HIS A 62 -7.35 -17.88 -13.31
CA HIS A 62 -8.53 -18.03 -12.43
C HIS A 62 -8.14 -17.75 -10.97
N SER A 63 -9.09 -17.21 -10.15
CA SER A 63 -8.91 -17.17 -8.70
C SER A 63 -8.67 -18.59 -8.18
N GLU A 64 -7.83 -18.73 -7.15
CA GLU A 64 -7.67 -20.01 -6.47
C GLU A 64 -9.05 -20.52 -6.03
N LYS A 65 -9.26 -21.84 -6.18
CA LYS A 65 -10.47 -22.49 -5.66
C LYS A 65 -10.47 -22.38 -4.14
N GLN A 66 -11.65 -22.30 -3.54
CA GLN A 66 -11.76 -22.17 -2.08
C GLN A 66 -11.10 -23.35 -1.34
N GLU A 67 -11.17 -24.54 -1.92
CA GLU A 67 -10.53 -25.73 -1.37
C GLU A 67 -9.00 -25.52 -1.26
N ASN A 68 -8.36 -25.00 -2.30
CA ASN A 68 -6.91 -24.72 -2.30
C ASN A 68 -6.53 -23.65 -1.26
N ILE A 69 -7.39 -22.63 -1.07
CA ILE A 69 -7.16 -21.61 -0.03
C ILE A 69 -7.20 -22.27 1.35
N ASN A 70 -8.18 -23.12 1.61
CA ASN A 70 -8.31 -23.85 2.87
C ASN A 70 -7.10 -24.74 3.11
N GLU A 71 -6.62 -25.46 2.08
CA GLU A 71 -5.42 -26.30 2.16
C GLU A 71 -4.17 -25.50 2.50
N ILE A 72 -3.98 -24.31 1.90
CA ILE A 72 -2.85 -23.41 2.21
C ILE A 72 -2.89 -23.01 3.69
N LEU A 73 -4.06 -22.60 4.21
CA LEU A 73 -4.21 -22.18 5.60
C LEU A 73 -3.88 -23.34 6.56
N ILE A 74 -4.41 -24.53 6.29
CA ILE A 74 -4.19 -25.72 7.10
C ILE A 74 -2.72 -26.15 7.06
N ALA A 75 -2.10 -26.19 5.87
CA ALA A 75 -0.71 -26.59 5.70
C ALA A 75 0.23 -25.67 6.49
N LYS A 76 0.05 -24.34 6.36
CA LYS A 76 0.88 -23.36 7.07
C LYS A 76 0.68 -23.42 8.59
N ALA A 77 -0.54 -23.66 9.07
CA ALA A 77 -0.78 -23.85 10.50
C ALA A 77 -0.13 -25.13 11.02
N ASN A 78 -0.16 -26.24 10.25
CA ASN A 78 0.50 -27.49 10.62
C ASN A 78 2.04 -27.37 10.66
N GLU A 79 2.62 -26.40 9.92
CA GLU A 79 4.04 -26.01 10.05
C GLU A 79 4.35 -25.28 11.38
N GLY A 80 3.37 -25.09 12.26
CA GLY A 80 3.51 -24.34 13.53
C GLY A 80 3.46 -22.82 13.35
N LYS A 81 3.03 -22.30 12.18
CA LYS A 81 3.02 -20.88 11.86
C LYS A 81 1.79 -20.15 12.38
N THR A 82 1.98 -18.88 12.73
CA THR A 82 0.88 -17.93 12.92
C THR A 82 0.48 -17.37 11.55
N VAL A 83 -0.70 -17.76 11.07
CA VAL A 83 -1.19 -17.38 9.73
C VAL A 83 -2.24 -16.29 9.85
N VAL A 84 -2.14 -15.24 9.05
CA VAL A 84 -3.22 -14.27 8.84
C VAL A 84 -3.85 -14.53 7.48
N ARG A 85 -5.14 -14.84 7.47
CA ARG A 85 -5.99 -14.80 6.27
C ARG A 85 -6.60 -13.40 6.18
N LEU A 86 -6.04 -12.54 5.32
CA LEU A 86 -6.49 -11.16 5.14
C LEU A 86 -7.53 -11.07 4.04
N LYS A 87 -8.76 -10.66 4.38
CA LYS A 87 -9.96 -10.67 3.53
C LYS A 87 -10.50 -9.26 3.35
N GLY A 88 -10.85 -8.86 2.12
CA GLY A 88 -11.48 -7.56 1.88
C GLY A 88 -12.81 -7.41 2.65
N GLY A 89 -13.05 -6.22 3.22
CA GLY A 89 -14.21 -5.95 4.05
C GLY A 89 -14.20 -6.69 5.38
N ASP A 90 -15.29 -7.39 5.67
CA ASP A 90 -15.46 -8.24 6.84
C ASP A 90 -15.46 -9.73 6.43
N PRO A 91 -14.81 -10.65 7.19
CA PRO A 91 -14.70 -12.06 6.83
C PRO A 91 -16.04 -12.78 6.67
N PHE A 92 -17.08 -12.37 7.41
CA PHE A 92 -18.38 -13.03 7.44
C PHE A 92 -19.46 -12.33 6.59
N VAL A 93 -19.15 -11.17 5.98
CA VAL A 93 -20.09 -10.49 5.07
C VAL A 93 -19.74 -10.86 3.62
N PHE A 94 -20.36 -11.92 3.10
CA PHE A 94 -20.15 -12.49 1.76
C PHE A 94 -18.69 -12.82 1.42
N GLY A 95 -17.85 -12.97 2.44
CA GLY A 95 -16.42 -13.26 2.32
C GLY A 95 -16.06 -14.74 2.39
N ARG A 96 -17.04 -15.65 2.48
CA ARG A 96 -16.83 -17.10 2.64
C ARG A 96 -16.02 -17.50 3.89
N GLY A 97 -15.86 -16.58 4.85
CA GLY A 97 -15.09 -16.85 6.07
C GLY A 97 -15.67 -18.02 6.90
N GLY A 98 -16.99 -18.25 6.85
CA GLY A 98 -17.62 -19.42 7.49
C GLY A 98 -17.10 -20.75 6.94
N GLU A 99 -16.92 -20.87 5.62
CA GLU A 99 -16.36 -22.07 4.97
C GLU A 99 -14.89 -22.29 5.37
N GLU A 100 -14.09 -21.21 5.44
CA GLU A 100 -12.69 -21.25 5.92
C GLU A 100 -12.64 -21.72 7.39
N VAL A 101 -13.51 -21.20 8.25
CA VAL A 101 -13.63 -21.61 9.66
C VAL A 101 -14.01 -23.09 9.78
N GLN A 102 -14.99 -23.55 9.02
CA GLN A 102 -15.40 -24.97 9.03
C GLN A 102 -14.24 -25.89 8.63
N ALA A 103 -13.46 -25.50 7.62
CA ALA A 103 -12.27 -26.25 7.20
C ALA A 103 -11.20 -26.31 8.30
N LEU A 104 -10.96 -25.20 9.02
CA LEU A 104 -10.02 -25.16 10.14
C LEU A 104 -10.50 -26.02 11.31
N GLN A 105 -11.79 -25.96 11.64
CA GLN A 105 -12.40 -26.78 12.70
C GLN A 105 -12.28 -28.29 12.42
N SER A 106 -12.55 -28.71 11.18
CA SER A 106 -12.46 -30.14 10.80
C SER A 106 -11.05 -30.71 10.89
N HIS A 107 -10.02 -29.83 10.88
CA HIS A 107 -8.61 -30.19 11.03
C HIS A 107 -8.03 -29.84 12.42
N ASN A 108 -8.87 -29.44 13.38
CA ASN A 108 -8.47 -29.05 14.73
C ASN A 108 -7.41 -27.93 14.76
N ILE A 109 -7.45 -27.01 13.79
CA ILE A 109 -6.56 -25.83 13.74
C ILE A 109 -7.15 -24.72 14.61
N PRO A 110 -6.41 -24.18 15.60
CA PRO A 110 -6.83 -23.02 16.38
C PRO A 110 -7.02 -21.80 15.49
N TYR A 111 -8.14 -21.09 15.65
CA TYR A 111 -8.41 -19.88 14.88
C TYR A 111 -9.10 -18.80 15.71
N GLU A 112 -9.01 -17.56 15.21
CA GLU A 112 -9.80 -16.42 15.69
C GLU A 112 -10.25 -15.57 14.49
N VAL A 113 -11.52 -15.09 14.55
CA VAL A 113 -12.05 -14.18 13.52
C VAL A 113 -11.99 -12.76 14.04
N ILE A 114 -11.34 -11.89 13.29
CA ILE A 114 -11.18 -10.47 13.59
C ILE A 114 -12.09 -9.68 12.65
N PRO A 115 -13.12 -9.00 13.16
CA PRO A 115 -14.03 -8.20 12.35
C PRO A 115 -13.32 -7.13 11.54
N GLY A 116 -13.87 -6.83 10.38
CA GLY A 116 -13.45 -5.73 9.52
C GLY A 116 -14.60 -4.79 9.17
N ILE A 117 -14.30 -3.63 8.64
CA ILE A 117 -15.30 -2.67 8.17
C ILE A 117 -15.83 -3.15 6.82
N SER A 118 -17.10 -3.57 6.79
CA SER A 118 -17.74 -4.06 5.57
C SER A 118 -17.92 -2.94 4.56
N SER A 119 -17.64 -3.22 3.28
CA SER A 119 -17.91 -2.32 2.17
C SER A 119 -19.39 -1.93 2.04
N ALA A 120 -20.30 -2.79 2.51
CA ALA A 120 -21.73 -2.49 2.51
C ALA A 120 -22.12 -1.27 3.37
N ILE A 121 -21.28 -0.93 4.35
CA ILE A 121 -21.46 0.22 5.23
C ILE A 121 -20.52 1.36 4.83
N ALA A 122 -19.22 1.07 4.75
CA ALA A 122 -18.23 2.12 4.59
C ALA A 122 -18.24 2.79 3.20
N VAL A 123 -18.49 2.03 2.13
CA VAL A 123 -18.49 2.63 0.77
C VAL A 123 -19.63 3.62 0.57
N PRO A 124 -20.89 3.33 0.94
CA PRO A 124 -21.94 4.35 0.95
C PRO A 124 -21.61 5.56 1.83
N GLU A 125 -21.09 5.32 3.04
CA GLU A 125 -20.72 6.39 3.97
C GLU A 125 -19.65 7.33 3.41
N LEU A 126 -18.58 6.78 2.82
CA LEU A 126 -17.53 7.57 2.14
C LEU A 126 -18.08 8.37 0.95
N ALA A 127 -19.12 7.86 0.28
CA ALA A 127 -19.83 8.56 -0.79
C ALA A 127 -20.91 9.53 -0.27
N GLY A 128 -20.96 9.79 1.04
CA GLY A 128 -21.92 10.71 1.66
C GLY A 128 -23.35 10.16 1.75
N ILE A 129 -23.54 8.85 1.67
CA ILE A 129 -24.85 8.18 1.72
C ILE A 129 -25.00 7.45 3.06
N PRO A 130 -25.83 7.93 3.99
CA PRO A 130 -26.13 7.19 5.21
C PRO A 130 -26.97 5.96 4.87
N VAL A 131 -26.55 4.77 5.34
CA VAL A 131 -27.33 3.54 5.13
C VAL A 131 -28.55 3.44 6.02
N THR A 132 -28.65 4.26 7.08
CA THR A 132 -29.80 4.40 7.96
C THR A 132 -30.05 5.88 8.27
N HIS A 133 -31.34 6.24 8.43
CA HIS A 133 -31.71 7.58 8.87
C HIS A 133 -33.01 7.49 9.68
N ARG A 134 -33.05 8.11 10.89
CA ARG A 134 -34.14 7.96 11.87
C ARG A 134 -35.54 8.13 11.27
N ASN A 135 -35.72 9.09 10.36
CA ASN A 135 -37.04 9.46 9.82
C ASN A 135 -37.35 8.76 8.48
N LEU A 136 -36.34 8.18 7.77
CA LEU A 136 -36.52 7.67 6.42
C LEU A 136 -36.16 6.19 6.26
N SER A 137 -35.15 5.70 6.98
CA SER A 137 -34.68 4.33 6.82
C SER A 137 -34.22 3.77 8.16
N ARG A 138 -35.07 2.94 8.77
CA ARG A 138 -34.84 2.35 10.10
C ARG A 138 -34.19 0.97 10.04
N SER A 139 -33.95 0.46 8.83
CA SER A 139 -33.29 -0.82 8.61
C SER A 139 -32.35 -0.75 7.42
N VAL A 140 -31.32 -1.60 7.41
CA VAL A 140 -30.44 -1.82 6.28
C VAL A 140 -30.42 -3.31 5.96
N HIS A 141 -30.54 -3.64 4.67
CA HIS A 141 -30.55 -5.00 4.18
C HIS A 141 -29.38 -5.20 3.23
N ILE A 142 -28.40 -6.00 3.65
CA ILE A 142 -27.20 -6.29 2.87
C ILE A 142 -27.46 -7.58 2.09
N ILE A 143 -27.41 -7.47 0.76
CA ILE A 143 -27.88 -8.52 -0.16
C ILE A 143 -26.75 -8.80 -1.16
N THR A 144 -26.50 -10.09 -1.47
CA THR A 144 -25.65 -10.42 -2.61
C THR A 144 -26.47 -10.38 -3.90
N GLY A 145 -26.03 -9.60 -4.88
CA GLY A 145 -26.64 -9.57 -6.21
C GLY A 145 -26.26 -10.76 -7.09
N HIS A 146 -25.32 -11.59 -6.63
CA HIS A 146 -24.84 -12.78 -7.35
C HIS A 146 -25.08 -14.03 -6.51
N THR A 147 -25.78 -15.01 -7.06
CA THR A 147 -25.94 -16.33 -6.45
C THR A 147 -25.00 -17.34 -7.09
N ALA A 148 -24.75 -18.47 -6.45
CA ALA A 148 -23.92 -19.54 -7.00
C ALA A 148 -24.40 -20.09 -8.34
N GLN A 149 -25.67 -19.85 -8.70
CA GLN A 149 -26.30 -20.25 -9.94
C GLN A 149 -26.43 -19.11 -10.97
N ASP A 150 -25.77 -17.97 -10.73
CA ASP A 150 -25.84 -16.75 -11.55
C ASP A 150 -27.29 -16.23 -11.77
N THR A 151 -28.17 -16.45 -10.80
CA THR A 151 -29.57 -15.99 -10.82
C THR A 151 -29.77 -14.83 -9.87
N LEU A 152 -30.84 -14.05 -10.05
CA LEU A 152 -31.30 -13.07 -9.07
C LEU A 152 -31.55 -13.74 -7.70
N PRO A 153 -31.39 -12.97 -6.61
CA PRO A 153 -31.84 -13.45 -5.31
C PRO A 153 -33.30 -13.88 -5.38
N LYS A 154 -33.61 -15.11 -4.98
CA LYS A 154 -34.98 -15.68 -5.05
C LYS A 154 -36.02 -14.81 -4.34
N ASN A 155 -35.59 -13.97 -3.40
CA ASN A 155 -36.44 -13.14 -2.53
C ASN A 155 -36.58 -11.69 -3.01
N ILE A 156 -36.37 -11.39 -4.30
CA ILE A 156 -36.48 -10.01 -4.82
C ILE A 156 -37.86 -9.41 -4.57
N ARG A 157 -38.90 -10.22 -4.54
CA ARG A 157 -40.29 -9.84 -4.21
C ARG A 157 -40.41 -9.33 -2.79
N GLU A 158 -39.77 -10.01 -1.85
CA GLU A 158 -39.76 -9.63 -0.44
C GLU A 158 -38.94 -8.36 -0.24
N TYR A 159 -37.78 -8.26 -0.89
CA TYR A 159 -36.93 -7.05 -0.82
C TYR A 159 -37.64 -5.82 -1.36
N ALA A 160 -38.47 -5.94 -2.40
CA ALA A 160 -39.24 -4.83 -2.95
C ALA A 160 -40.18 -4.18 -1.92
N LYS A 161 -40.68 -4.95 -0.93
CA LYS A 161 -41.62 -4.51 0.09
C LYS A 161 -40.96 -3.87 1.31
N LEU A 162 -39.62 -3.94 1.43
CA LEU A 162 -38.90 -3.42 2.58
C LEU A 162 -38.79 -1.89 2.51
N ASP A 163 -39.07 -1.22 3.64
CA ASP A 163 -38.98 0.24 3.77
C ASP A 163 -37.55 0.74 4.09
N GLY A 164 -36.62 -0.19 4.35
CA GLY A 164 -35.24 0.13 4.67
C GLY A 164 -34.37 0.40 3.45
N THR A 165 -33.12 0.68 3.69
CA THR A 165 -32.11 0.78 2.63
C THR A 165 -31.66 -0.61 2.20
N LEU A 166 -31.69 -0.86 0.89
CA LEU A 166 -31.17 -2.08 0.30
C LEU A 166 -29.76 -1.81 -0.22
N VAL A 167 -28.78 -2.61 0.19
CA VAL A 167 -27.40 -2.55 -0.26
C VAL A 167 -27.02 -3.84 -0.97
N PHE A 168 -26.87 -3.78 -2.29
CA PHE A 168 -26.49 -4.94 -3.08
C PHE A 168 -24.98 -4.97 -3.31
N LEU A 169 -24.35 -6.02 -2.85
CA LEU A 169 -22.95 -6.35 -3.15
C LEU A 169 -22.89 -7.30 -4.34
N MET A 170 -21.86 -7.18 -5.18
CA MET A 170 -21.64 -8.04 -6.36
C MET A 170 -22.81 -8.02 -7.37
N GLY A 171 -23.62 -6.95 -7.36
CA GLY A 171 -24.87 -6.86 -8.14
C GLY A 171 -24.75 -6.14 -9.48
N LEU A 172 -23.61 -5.53 -9.82
CA LEU A 172 -23.52 -4.62 -10.98
C LEU A 172 -23.91 -5.30 -12.30
N ARG A 173 -23.47 -6.53 -12.54
CA ARG A 173 -23.83 -7.30 -13.74
C ARG A 173 -25.31 -7.63 -13.84
N LYS A 174 -26.01 -7.65 -12.69
CA LYS A 174 -27.43 -7.94 -12.56
C LYS A 174 -28.26 -6.68 -12.27
N LEU A 175 -27.68 -5.50 -12.49
CA LEU A 175 -28.39 -4.24 -12.23
C LEU A 175 -29.74 -4.14 -12.97
N PRO A 176 -29.87 -4.46 -14.27
CA PRO A 176 -31.16 -4.40 -14.96
C PRO A 176 -32.21 -5.34 -14.35
N GLU A 177 -31.80 -6.56 -14.01
CA GLU A 177 -32.70 -7.55 -13.42
C GLU A 177 -33.08 -7.18 -11.98
N ILE A 178 -32.15 -6.61 -11.17
CA ILE A 178 -32.45 -6.10 -9.84
C ILE A 178 -33.48 -4.98 -9.91
N VAL A 179 -33.26 -4.02 -10.77
CA VAL A 179 -34.13 -2.84 -10.96
C VAL A 179 -35.53 -3.28 -11.42
N SER A 180 -35.62 -4.08 -12.50
CA SER A 180 -36.88 -4.57 -13.03
C SER A 180 -37.62 -5.45 -12.02
N GLY A 181 -36.89 -6.31 -11.28
CA GLY A 181 -37.46 -7.15 -10.23
C GLY A 181 -38.05 -6.32 -9.07
N LEU A 182 -37.39 -5.27 -8.62
CA LEU A 182 -37.91 -4.37 -7.58
C LEU A 182 -39.17 -3.63 -8.04
N ILE A 183 -39.17 -3.04 -9.25
CA ILE A 183 -40.31 -2.31 -9.80
C ILE A 183 -41.50 -3.25 -10.03
N ALA A 184 -41.28 -4.41 -10.65
CA ALA A 184 -42.34 -5.39 -10.94
C ALA A 184 -43.02 -5.92 -9.67
N ASN A 185 -42.35 -5.86 -8.53
CA ASN A 185 -42.90 -6.28 -7.24
C ASN A 185 -43.34 -5.09 -6.35
N GLY A 186 -43.55 -3.90 -6.95
CA GLY A 186 -44.23 -2.78 -6.32
C GLY A 186 -43.35 -1.73 -5.67
N LYS A 187 -42.02 -1.78 -5.81
CA LYS A 187 -41.17 -0.68 -5.36
C LYS A 187 -41.35 0.52 -6.30
N ASN A 188 -41.49 1.71 -5.74
CA ASN A 188 -41.70 2.93 -6.50
C ASN A 188 -40.54 3.18 -7.47
N GLU A 189 -40.81 3.38 -8.76
CA GLU A 189 -39.80 3.66 -9.78
C GLU A 189 -38.95 4.90 -9.51
N ASN A 190 -39.48 5.85 -8.73
CA ASN A 190 -38.77 7.07 -8.32
C ASN A 190 -37.92 6.87 -7.05
N THR A 191 -37.91 5.65 -6.43
CA THR A 191 -37.04 5.38 -5.29
C THR A 191 -35.57 5.69 -5.64
N PRO A 192 -34.89 6.52 -4.82
CA PRO A 192 -33.51 6.89 -5.08
C PRO A 192 -32.56 5.68 -5.10
N VAL A 193 -31.60 5.73 -6.04
CA VAL A 193 -30.56 4.70 -6.21
C VAL A 193 -29.21 5.38 -6.39
N ALA A 194 -28.21 4.85 -5.76
CA ALA A 194 -26.80 5.18 -6.04
C ALA A 194 -25.99 3.94 -6.37
N ILE A 195 -25.03 4.08 -7.27
CA ILE A 195 -24.02 3.08 -7.55
C ILE A 195 -22.67 3.70 -7.22
N VAL A 196 -21.95 3.12 -6.27
CA VAL A 196 -20.59 3.52 -5.94
C VAL A 196 -19.63 2.48 -6.48
N SER A 197 -18.89 2.86 -7.51
CA SER A 197 -17.88 2.04 -8.16
C SER A 197 -16.50 2.33 -7.58
N ASN A 198 -15.71 1.30 -7.38
CA ASN A 198 -14.35 1.39 -6.83
C ASN A 198 -14.28 2.22 -5.53
N GLY A 199 -15.29 2.10 -4.65
CA GLY A 199 -15.36 2.87 -3.42
C GLY A 199 -14.10 2.73 -2.57
N ALA A 200 -13.57 3.86 -2.12
CA ALA A 200 -12.30 4.01 -1.40
C ALA A 200 -11.04 3.65 -2.24
N TYR A 201 -11.14 3.52 -3.57
CA TYR A 201 -9.99 3.38 -4.47
C TYR A 201 -9.79 4.62 -5.34
N ALA A 202 -8.62 4.75 -5.96
CA ALA A 202 -8.26 5.88 -6.83
C ALA A 202 -9.26 6.18 -7.96
N LYS A 203 -9.98 5.17 -8.42
CA LYS A 203 -11.00 5.28 -9.49
C LYS A 203 -12.43 5.35 -8.96
N GLU A 204 -12.62 5.78 -7.70
CA GLU A 204 -13.97 5.90 -7.14
C GLU A 204 -14.86 6.83 -7.98
N SER A 205 -16.04 6.36 -8.29
CA SER A 205 -17.07 7.15 -8.92
C SER A 205 -18.44 6.80 -8.35
N THR A 206 -19.30 7.82 -8.22
CA THR A 206 -20.67 7.65 -7.72
C THR A 206 -21.65 8.13 -8.76
N VAL A 207 -22.58 7.26 -9.15
CA VAL A 207 -23.71 7.58 -10.03
C VAL A 207 -24.98 7.57 -9.20
N ARG A 208 -25.74 8.67 -9.22
CA ARG A 208 -27.02 8.83 -8.48
C ARG A 208 -28.17 8.98 -9.48
N GLY A 209 -29.28 8.38 -9.16
CA GLY A 209 -30.52 8.42 -9.96
C GLY A 209 -31.69 7.84 -9.15
N ASN A 210 -32.61 7.21 -9.84
CA ASN A 210 -33.72 6.45 -9.28
C ASN A 210 -33.87 5.11 -10.04
N LEU A 211 -34.75 4.23 -9.57
CA LEU A 211 -34.95 2.92 -10.19
C LEU A 211 -35.30 3.02 -11.68
N LYS A 212 -36.01 4.10 -12.13
CA LYS A 212 -36.41 4.30 -13.51
C LYS A 212 -35.22 4.55 -14.45
N ASN A 213 -34.18 5.27 -14.00
CA ASN A 213 -33.10 5.76 -14.88
C ASN A 213 -31.72 5.28 -14.55
N ILE A 214 -31.51 4.56 -13.42
CA ILE A 214 -30.16 4.21 -12.95
C ILE A 214 -29.39 3.30 -13.91
N CYS A 215 -30.09 2.43 -14.66
CA CYS A 215 -29.44 1.55 -15.64
C CYS A 215 -28.81 2.36 -16.79
N GLU A 216 -29.56 3.33 -17.34
CA GLU A 216 -29.06 4.23 -18.40
C GLU A 216 -27.89 5.09 -17.91
N LEU A 217 -28.00 5.64 -16.69
CA LEU A 217 -26.95 6.46 -16.08
C LEU A 217 -25.67 5.64 -15.81
N ALA A 218 -25.80 4.40 -15.37
CA ALA A 218 -24.67 3.51 -15.14
C ALA A 218 -23.93 3.17 -16.45
N GLU A 219 -24.67 2.93 -17.54
CA GLU A 219 -24.11 2.67 -18.85
C GLU A 219 -23.37 3.89 -19.41
N LYS A 220 -24.02 5.07 -19.39
CA LYS A 220 -23.40 6.34 -19.82
C LYS A 220 -22.11 6.66 -19.06
N SER A 221 -22.10 6.38 -17.76
CA SER A 221 -20.95 6.64 -16.89
C SER A 221 -19.91 5.51 -16.94
N LYS A 222 -20.12 4.47 -17.72
CA LYS A 222 -19.23 3.30 -17.85
C LYS A 222 -18.81 2.73 -16.49
N VAL A 223 -19.80 2.50 -15.61
CA VAL A 223 -19.54 2.00 -14.23
C VAL A 223 -18.90 0.62 -14.29
N GLU A 224 -17.79 0.45 -13.60
CA GLU A 224 -17.01 -0.80 -13.55
C GLU A 224 -17.02 -1.45 -12.15
N PRO A 225 -16.91 -2.78 -12.06
CA PRO A 225 -16.71 -3.46 -10.79
C PRO A 225 -15.29 -3.21 -10.23
N PRO A 226 -15.11 -3.27 -8.88
CA PRO A 226 -16.11 -3.56 -7.86
C PRO A 226 -17.07 -2.39 -7.65
N ALA A 227 -18.38 -2.68 -7.48
CA ALA A 227 -19.38 -1.66 -7.27
C ALA A 227 -20.45 -2.12 -6.26
N ILE A 228 -21.03 -1.15 -5.57
CA ILE A 228 -22.11 -1.32 -4.61
C ILE A 228 -23.33 -0.55 -5.09
N ILE A 229 -24.51 -1.19 -5.06
CA ILE A 229 -25.78 -0.55 -5.41
C ILE A 229 -26.53 -0.29 -4.12
N VAL A 230 -26.95 0.97 -3.89
CA VAL A 230 -27.71 1.39 -2.72
C VAL A 230 -29.07 1.89 -3.18
N VAL A 231 -30.16 1.33 -2.65
CA VAL A 231 -31.54 1.66 -3.02
C VAL A 231 -32.33 2.06 -1.78
N GLY A 232 -32.97 3.21 -1.81
CA GLY A 232 -33.85 3.67 -0.72
C GLY A 232 -33.77 5.18 -0.51
N GLU A 233 -34.69 5.72 0.30
CA GLU A 233 -34.85 7.15 0.53
C GLU A 233 -33.59 7.81 1.13
N ALA A 234 -32.79 7.08 1.89
CA ALA A 234 -31.53 7.59 2.46
C ALA A 234 -30.49 7.98 1.39
N VAL A 235 -30.60 7.47 0.16
CA VAL A 235 -29.73 7.84 -0.97
C VAL A 235 -29.97 9.28 -1.43
N GLY A 236 -31.13 9.86 -1.09
CA GLY A 236 -31.45 11.26 -1.38
C GLY A 236 -30.58 12.27 -0.64
N PHE A 237 -29.87 11.84 0.43
CA PHE A 237 -28.93 12.69 1.13
C PHE A 237 -27.56 12.70 0.43
N ASP A 238 -26.89 13.83 0.55
CA ASP A 238 -25.47 13.98 0.26
C ASP A 238 -24.76 14.57 1.49
N PHE A 239 -24.18 13.69 2.31
CA PHE A 239 -23.37 14.04 3.47
C PHE A 239 -21.88 13.91 3.17
N SER A 240 -21.49 14.24 1.95
CA SER A 240 -20.07 14.26 1.55
C SER A 240 -19.26 15.15 2.50
N ALA A 241 -18.05 14.71 2.80
CA ALA A 241 -17.17 15.43 3.73
C ALA A 241 -16.90 16.86 3.26
N THR A 242 -17.14 17.84 4.16
CA THR A 242 -16.91 19.27 3.92
C THR A 242 -15.50 19.72 4.31
N ILE A 243 -14.73 18.85 4.99
CA ILE A 243 -13.33 19.13 5.31
C ILE A 243 -12.53 19.12 4.01
N GLU A 244 -12.03 20.29 3.65
CA GLU A 244 -11.16 20.41 2.48
C GLU A 244 -9.79 19.79 2.77
N LYS A 245 -9.37 18.89 1.88
CA LYS A 245 -8.03 18.34 1.87
C LYS A 245 -7.31 18.79 0.60
N PRO A 246 -6.03 19.20 0.70
CA PRO A 246 -5.33 19.85 -0.43
C PRO A 246 -5.20 18.99 -1.68
N LEU A 247 -5.32 17.66 -1.54
CA LEU A 247 -5.23 16.69 -2.64
C LEU A 247 -6.54 15.92 -2.87
N LYS A 248 -7.68 16.45 -2.37
CA LYS A 248 -9.00 15.85 -2.61
C LYS A 248 -9.24 15.70 -4.12
N ASN A 249 -9.74 14.53 -4.54
CA ASN A 249 -9.99 14.16 -5.93
C ASN A 249 -8.74 14.07 -6.83
N LYS A 250 -7.52 14.10 -6.28
CA LYS A 250 -6.31 13.85 -7.05
C LYS A 250 -5.86 12.39 -6.89
N THR A 251 -5.41 11.82 -7.99
CA THR A 251 -4.82 10.47 -8.05
C THR A 251 -3.31 10.58 -8.19
N VAL A 252 -2.58 9.83 -7.38
CA VAL A 252 -1.11 9.84 -7.39
C VAL A 252 -0.59 8.41 -7.52
N ALA A 253 0.14 8.14 -8.60
CA ALA A 253 0.92 6.93 -8.73
C ALA A 253 2.23 7.07 -7.94
N VAL A 254 2.45 6.19 -6.99
CA VAL A 254 3.65 6.20 -6.15
C VAL A 254 4.54 5.05 -6.58
N THR A 255 5.79 5.37 -6.92
CA THR A 255 6.79 4.41 -7.36
C THR A 255 7.97 4.34 -6.40
N GLY A 256 8.66 3.21 -6.40
CA GLY A 256 9.86 3.01 -5.58
C GLY A 256 9.92 1.64 -4.93
N THR A 257 10.73 1.53 -3.89
CA THR A 257 10.69 0.34 -3.03
C THR A 257 9.43 0.36 -2.18
N HIS A 258 8.91 -0.81 -1.88
CA HIS A 258 7.65 -0.98 -1.16
C HIS A 258 7.51 -0.09 0.09
N LYS A 259 8.55 0.01 0.93
CA LYS A 259 8.54 0.87 2.13
C LYS A 259 8.44 2.36 1.82
N LEU A 260 9.15 2.82 0.82
CA LEU A 260 9.12 4.23 0.43
C LEU A 260 7.77 4.59 -0.18
N SER A 261 7.26 3.74 -1.08
CA SER A 261 5.94 3.89 -1.69
C SER A 261 4.84 3.91 -0.65
N ALA A 262 4.90 3.01 0.33
CA ALA A 262 3.93 2.97 1.43
C ALA A 262 3.99 4.20 2.34
N LYS A 263 5.20 4.68 2.68
CA LYS A 263 5.34 5.91 3.47
C LYS A 263 4.76 7.11 2.74
N LEU A 264 5.19 7.35 1.49
CA LEU A 264 4.71 8.45 0.67
C LEU A 264 3.20 8.35 0.40
N GLY A 265 2.71 7.13 0.11
CA GLY A 265 1.30 6.87 -0.12
C GLY A 265 0.43 7.24 1.09
N ARG A 266 0.81 6.81 2.30
CA ARG A 266 0.08 7.16 3.53
C ARG A 266 -0.01 8.67 3.77
N GLU A 267 1.10 9.39 3.60
CA GLU A 267 1.12 10.84 3.77
C GLU A 267 0.22 11.53 2.73
N LEU A 268 0.27 11.12 1.47
CA LEU A 268 -0.59 11.66 0.42
C LEU A 268 -2.07 11.34 0.65
N MET A 269 -2.41 10.13 1.13
CA MET A 269 -3.80 9.75 1.49
C MET A 269 -4.34 10.61 2.64
N SER A 270 -3.53 10.87 3.65
CA SER A 270 -3.93 11.75 4.76
C SER A 270 -4.33 13.15 4.27
N LEU A 271 -3.74 13.61 3.17
CA LEU A 271 -4.02 14.87 2.48
C LEU A 271 -5.15 14.78 1.46
N GLY A 272 -5.80 13.63 1.33
CA GLY A 272 -6.97 13.39 0.49
C GLY A 272 -6.70 12.82 -0.89
N ALA A 273 -5.44 12.51 -1.24
CA ALA A 273 -5.13 11.86 -2.50
C ALA A 273 -5.59 10.40 -2.53
N ARG A 274 -5.93 9.91 -3.72
CA ARG A 274 -6.10 8.48 -4.00
C ARG A 274 -4.78 7.93 -4.55
N ILE A 275 -4.34 6.81 -3.99
CA ILE A 275 -3.00 6.28 -4.28
C ILE A 275 -3.07 5.03 -5.15
N ASN A 276 -2.21 5.01 -6.17
CA ASN A 276 -1.92 3.84 -6.98
C ASN A 276 -0.45 3.42 -6.73
N CYS A 277 -0.23 2.39 -5.91
CA CYS A 277 1.11 1.88 -5.66
C CYS A 277 1.59 1.01 -6.82
N ILE A 278 2.69 1.42 -7.45
CA ILE A 278 3.33 0.68 -8.55
C ILE A 278 4.55 -0.04 -7.99
N ASP A 279 4.36 -1.32 -7.64
CA ASP A 279 5.41 -2.15 -7.07
C ASP A 279 6.18 -2.89 -8.18
N TYR A 280 7.36 -2.43 -8.50
CA TYR A 280 8.27 -3.05 -9.47
C TYR A 280 9.71 -3.18 -8.94
N LEU A 281 9.95 -2.71 -7.71
CA LEU A 281 11.25 -2.81 -7.04
C LEU A 281 11.13 -3.57 -5.74
N SER A 282 12.01 -4.55 -5.55
CA SER A 282 12.17 -5.25 -4.28
C SER A 282 13.56 -5.05 -3.69
N VAL A 283 13.64 -5.00 -2.37
CA VAL A 283 14.90 -4.95 -1.62
C VAL A 283 15.27 -6.36 -1.22
N LYS A 284 16.36 -6.88 -1.80
CA LYS A 284 16.92 -8.19 -1.46
C LYS A 284 18.02 -8.04 -0.43
N GLU A 285 17.70 -8.25 0.82
CA GLU A 285 18.66 -8.25 1.93
C GLU A 285 19.64 -9.44 1.81
N TYR A 286 20.92 -9.21 2.00
CA TYR A 286 21.94 -10.25 2.12
C TYR A 286 21.94 -10.85 3.52
N ARG A 287 20.97 -11.75 3.80
CA ARG A 287 20.75 -12.33 5.15
C ARG A 287 21.98 -13.08 5.68
N GLN A 288 22.69 -13.80 4.82
CA GLN A 288 23.96 -14.49 5.15
C GLN A 288 25.13 -13.65 4.64
N ASN A 289 25.50 -12.62 5.39
CA ASN A 289 26.57 -11.69 5.01
C ASN A 289 27.72 -11.77 6.04
N LYS A 290 28.65 -12.69 5.81
CA LYS A 290 29.81 -12.89 6.71
C LYS A 290 30.66 -11.63 6.89
N GLN A 291 30.78 -10.79 5.84
CA GLN A 291 31.54 -9.54 5.93
C GLN A 291 30.87 -8.55 6.88
N LEU A 292 29.54 -8.39 6.78
CA LEU A 292 28.78 -7.57 7.71
C LEU A 292 28.82 -8.13 9.15
N ASP A 293 28.65 -9.44 9.27
CA ASP A 293 28.65 -10.11 10.59
C ASP A 293 30.00 -9.90 11.30
N ASN A 294 31.12 -10.08 10.59
CA ASN A 294 32.47 -9.86 11.11
C ASN A 294 32.70 -8.37 11.45
N ALA A 295 32.29 -7.45 10.59
CA ALA A 295 32.44 -6.02 10.85
C ALA A 295 31.69 -5.59 12.11
N LEU A 296 30.44 -6.06 12.31
CA LEU A 296 29.64 -5.72 13.48
C LEU A 296 30.10 -6.40 14.78
N GLN A 297 30.61 -7.64 14.72
CA GLN A 297 31.22 -8.30 15.86
C GLN A 297 32.50 -7.58 16.33
N ASN A 298 33.25 -7.01 15.40
CA ASN A 298 34.48 -6.24 15.66
C ASN A 298 34.26 -4.72 15.47
N VAL A 299 33.07 -4.23 15.82
CA VAL A 299 32.66 -2.86 15.54
C VAL A 299 33.57 -1.81 16.17
N ASN A 300 34.25 -2.13 17.27
CA ASN A 300 35.23 -1.25 17.95
C ASN A 300 36.48 -0.94 17.09
N ASN A 301 36.68 -1.64 15.97
CA ASN A 301 37.77 -1.36 15.03
C ASN A 301 37.44 -0.18 14.11
N TYR A 302 36.23 0.39 14.20
CA TYR A 302 35.77 1.50 13.38
C TYR A 302 35.54 2.75 14.25
N ASN A 303 35.85 3.90 13.66
CA ASN A 303 35.57 5.21 14.24
C ASN A 303 34.29 5.82 13.67
N TYR A 304 33.94 5.42 12.45
CA TYR A 304 32.73 5.89 11.75
C TYR A 304 31.95 4.76 11.13
N ILE A 305 30.62 4.86 11.21
CA ILE A 305 29.68 4.04 10.43
C ILE A 305 28.91 4.96 9.50
N VAL A 306 28.98 4.64 8.20
CA VAL A 306 28.35 5.41 7.14
C VAL A 306 27.18 4.65 6.57
N LEU A 307 25.99 5.27 6.55
CA LEU A 307 24.75 4.69 6.07
C LEU A 307 24.18 5.58 4.95
N THR A 308 24.15 5.04 3.74
CA THR A 308 23.76 5.81 2.54
C THR A 308 22.30 5.66 2.17
N SER A 309 21.47 4.99 3.00
CA SER A 309 20.05 4.78 2.75
C SER A 309 19.29 4.34 3.99
N MET A 310 17.96 4.55 3.99
CA MET A 310 17.06 4.04 5.02
C MET A 310 17.11 2.51 5.13
N ASN A 311 17.12 1.79 4.01
CA ASN A 311 17.22 0.32 3.99
C ASN A 311 18.52 -0.16 4.65
N GLY A 312 19.66 0.48 4.35
CA GLY A 312 20.93 0.16 4.97
C GLY A 312 20.92 0.37 6.49
N ALA A 313 20.29 1.45 6.96
CA ALA A 313 20.15 1.73 8.39
C ALA A 313 19.26 0.69 9.10
N GLU A 314 18.15 0.28 8.49
CA GLU A 314 17.30 -0.77 9.05
C GLU A 314 18.00 -2.13 9.11
N ILE A 315 18.71 -2.51 8.04
CA ILE A 315 19.49 -3.75 8.00
C ILE A 315 20.58 -3.73 9.07
N PHE A 316 21.26 -2.60 9.25
CA PHE A 316 22.24 -2.41 10.32
C PHE A 316 21.64 -2.70 11.70
N ILE A 317 20.55 -2.03 12.05
CA ILE A 317 19.87 -2.23 13.33
C ILE A 317 19.39 -3.68 13.52
N LYS A 318 18.81 -4.26 12.49
CA LYS A 318 18.34 -5.65 12.49
C LYS A 318 19.50 -6.63 12.73
N LYS A 319 20.65 -6.40 12.10
CA LYS A 319 21.85 -7.24 12.26
C LYS A 319 22.48 -7.10 13.65
N LEU A 320 22.58 -5.88 14.21
CA LEU A 320 23.02 -5.69 15.58
C LEU A 320 22.21 -6.55 16.55
N ARG A 321 20.89 -6.54 16.42
CA ARG A 321 19.99 -7.35 17.25
C ARG A 321 20.18 -8.85 17.06
N ALA A 322 20.27 -9.30 15.79
CA ALA A 322 20.44 -10.71 15.46
C ALA A 322 21.77 -11.28 16.00
N LEU A 323 22.85 -10.48 15.94
CA LEU A 323 24.16 -10.82 16.46
C LEU A 323 24.30 -10.55 17.96
N LYS A 324 23.26 -10.01 18.64
CA LYS A 324 23.28 -9.58 20.04
C LYS A 324 24.43 -8.62 20.37
N VAL A 325 24.78 -7.75 19.40
CA VAL A 325 25.76 -6.69 19.61
C VAL A 325 25.09 -5.56 20.41
N ASP A 326 25.60 -5.30 21.59
CA ASP A 326 25.08 -4.25 22.46
C ASP A 326 25.35 -2.86 21.89
N VAL A 327 24.32 -2.01 21.85
CA VAL A 327 24.43 -0.63 21.33
C VAL A 327 25.46 0.21 22.08
N ARG A 328 25.74 -0.09 23.35
CA ARG A 328 26.79 0.56 24.17
C ARG A 328 28.20 0.39 23.57
N ARG A 329 28.43 -0.64 22.77
CA ARG A 329 29.70 -0.83 22.03
C ARG A 329 29.89 0.20 20.91
N LEU A 330 28.83 0.96 20.56
CA LEU A 330 28.86 2.01 19.55
C LEU A 330 29.18 3.39 20.15
N SER A 331 29.40 3.50 21.47
CA SER A 331 29.56 4.78 22.18
C SER A 331 30.69 5.68 21.66
N ASN A 332 31.74 5.08 21.10
CA ASN A 332 32.90 5.82 20.54
C ASN A 332 32.84 5.93 19.01
N ILE A 333 31.73 5.53 18.38
CA ILE A 333 31.59 5.51 16.92
C ILE A 333 30.71 6.68 16.51
N LYS A 334 31.17 7.46 15.54
CA LYS A 334 30.39 8.52 14.91
C LYS A 334 29.57 7.96 13.75
N PHE A 335 28.36 8.45 13.62
CA PHE A 335 27.45 8.05 12.56
C PHE A 335 27.34 9.12 11.48
N ALA A 336 27.64 8.75 10.24
CA ALA A 336 27.46 9.60 9.08
C ALA A 336 26.35 9.05 8.19
N VAL A 337 25.38 9.88 7.84
CA VAL A 337 24.23 9.46 7.04
C VAL A 337 24.00 10.41 5.87
N ILE A 338 23.46 9.87 4.76
CA ILE A 338 23.27 10.67 3.54
C ILE A 338 22.18 11.75 3.68
N GLY A 339 21.24 11.60 4.61
CA GLY A 339 20.14 12.55 4.77
C GLY A 339 19.22 12.23 5.94
N SER A 340 18.28 13.14 6.20
CA SER A 340 17.36 13.12 7.34
C SER A 340 16.50 11.84 7.42
N GLY A 341 16.09 11.27 6.30
CA GLY A 341 15.33 10.01 6.28
C GLY A 341 16.11 8.83 6.87
N THR A 342 17.43 8.77 6.59
CA THR A 342 18.32 7.73 7.14
C THR A 342 18.62 8.01 8.62
N ALA A 343 18.83 9.27 9.01
CA ALA A 343 18.99 9.68 10.40
C ALA A 343 17.77 9.26 11.25
N GLY A 344 16.55 9.54 10.78
CA GLY A 344 15.32 9.20 11.48
C GLY A 344 15.10 7.71 11.72
N ILE A 345 15.79 6.80 10.98
CA ILE A 345 15.79 5.38 11.30
C ILE A 345 16.64 5.12 12.56
N LEU A 346 17.81 5.72 12.65
CA LEU A 346 18.71 5.57 13.80
C LEU A 346 18.13 6.20 15.07
N GLU A 347 17.50 7.37 14.95
CA GLU A 347 16.88 8.10 16.06
C GLU A 347 15.83 7.29 16.81
N LYS A 348 15.09 6.42 16.12
CA LYS A 348 14.12 5.48 16.71
C LYS A 348 14.77 4.53 17.74
N TYR A 349 16.07 4.39 17.69
CA TYR A 349 16.86 3.53 18.56
C TYR A 349 17.82 4.32 19.47
N GLY A 350 17.62 5.65 19.55
CA GLY A 350 18.42 6.54 20.37
C GLY A 350 19.83 6.81 19.84
N ILE A 351 20.08 6.55 18.55
CA ILE A 351 21.35 6.83 17.87
C ILE A 351 21.16 8.07 17.01
N PHE A 352 21.90 9.13 17.28
CA PHE A 352 21.86 10.36 16.52
C PHE A 352 23.03 10.41 15.53
N ALA A 353 22.77 10.90 14.32
CA ALA A 353 23.83 11.05 13.32
C ALA A 353 24.69 12.27 13.64
N ASP A 354 26.01 12.10 13.65
CA ASP A 354 27.00 13.19 13.86
C ASP A 354 27.23 13.98 12.59
N ILE A 355 27.10 13.34 11.41
CA ILE A 355 27.41 13.92 10.10
C ILE A 355 26.22 13.71 9.17
N ILE A 356 25.64 14.82 8.71
CA ILE A 356 24.59 14.86 7.67
C ILE A 356 24.95 15.98 6.69
N PRO A 357 25.17 15.71 5.40
CA PRO A 357 25.47 16.75 4.43
C PRO A 357 24.26 17.67 4.19
N LYS A 358 24.50 18.91 3.82
CA LYS A 358 23.44 19.86 3.46
C LYS A 358 22.71 19.45 2.17
N VAL A 359 23.43 18.87 1.22
CA VAL A 359 22.88 18.30 -0.01
C VAL A 359 23.01 16.79 0.09
N TYR A 360 21.89 16.09 0.02
CA TYR A 360 21.82 14.63 0.24
C TYR A 360 22.35 13.85 -0.97
N THR A 361 23.68 13.94 -1.21
CA THR A 361 24.37 13.18 -2.26
C THR A 361 25.56 12.40 -1.70
N SER A 362 25.96 11.37 -2.41
CA SER A 362 27.14 10.56 -2.06
C SER A 362 28.43 11.38 -2.13
N ALA A 363 28.51 12.32 -3.06
CA ALA A 363 29.64 13.22 -3.21
C ALA A 363 29.77 14.18 -2.02
N ASP A 364 28.68 14.85 -1.63
CA ASP A 364 28.71 15.80 -0.51
C ASP A 364 29.02 15.09 0.82
N LEU A 365 28.45 13.88 1.02
CA LEU A 365 28.78 13.05 2.19
C LEU A 365 30.26 12.64 2.18
N GLY A 366 30.79 12.25 1.00
CA GLY A 366 32.19 11.90 0.84
C GLY A 366 33.15 13.05 1.13
N ASN A 367 32.85 14.23 0.64
CA ASN A 367 33.65 15.44 0.89
C ASN A 367 33.63 15.81 2.38
N LEU A 368 32.45 15.78 3.02
CA LEU A 368 32.33 16.10 4.44
C LEU A 368 33.07 15.08 5.33
N LEU A 369 33.06 13.80 4.96
CA LEU A 369 33.88 12.79 5.62
C LEU A 369 35.37 13.01 5.37
N ALA A 370 35.77 13.38 4.16
CA ALA A 370 37.18 13.67 3.84
C ALA A 370 37.75 14.84 4.66
N ASP A 371 36.92 15.82 4.98
CA ASP A 371 37.29 16.97 5.82
C ASP A 371 37.28 16.64 7.33
N THR A 372 36.58 15.56 7.74
CA THR A 372 36.34 15.28 9.17
C THR A 372 37.15 14.08 9.69
N VAL A 373 37.36 13.04 8.85
CA VAL A 373 38.00 11.78 9.25
C VAL A 373 39.53 11.90 9.23
N ASN A 374 40.17 11.53 10.33
CA ASN A 374 41.64 11.52 10.39
C ASN A 374 42.21 10.29 9.68
N LYS A 375 43.47 10.39 9.19
CA LYS A 375 44.13 9.33 8.42
C LYS A 375 44.28 7.98 9.14
N ASN A 376 44.26 7.99 10.48
CA ASN A 376 44.37 6.79 11.33
C ASN A 376 42.99 6.23 11.72
N GLU A 377 41.90 6.89 11.36
CA GLU A 377 40.55 6.46 11.67
C GLU A 377 40.01 5.57 10.56
N ARG A 378 39.17 4.61 10.93
CA ARG A 378 38.60 3.63 10.00
C ARG A 378 37.09 3.79 9.86
N VAL A 379 36.63 3.74 8.63
CA VAL A 379 35.23 3.96 8.25
C VAL A 379 34.61 2.64 7.81
N LEU A 380 33.43 2.30 8.33
CA LEU A 380 32.57 1.22 7.83
C LEU A 380 31.44 1.80 7.00
N ILE A 381 31.39 1.47 5.71
CA ILE A 381 30.33 1.88 4.81
C ILE A 381 29.34 0.74 4.62
N LEU A 382 28.07 0.98 4.89
CA LEU A 382 26.97 0.02 4.71
C LEU A 382 26.00 0.57 3.66
N ARG A 383 25.93 -0.11 2.49
CA ARG A 383 25.16 0.40 1.35
C ARG A 383 24.59 -0.68 0.43
N ALA A 384 23.80 -0.27 -0.56
CA ALA A 384 23.31 -1.14 -1.62
C ALA A 384 24.46 -1.64 -2.53
N GLU A 385 24.25 -2.79 -3.18
CA GLU A 385 25.17 -3.37 -4.17
C GLU A 385 25.55 -2.35 -5.25
N ASN A 386 24.52 -1.73 -5.86
CA ASN A 386 24.66 -0.77 -6.94
C ASN A 386 24.66 0.69 -6.45
N GLY A 387 25.13 0.95 -5.21
CA GLY A 387 25.28 2.33 -4.68
C GLY A 387 26.31 3.14 -5.46
N SER A 388 26.14 4.49 -5.49
CA SER A 388 27.09 5.40 -6.16
C SER A 388 28.54 5.17 -5.69
N LYS A 389 29.48 5.14 -6.63
CA LYS A 389 30.90 4.98 -6.35
C LYS A 389 31.57 6.28 -5.86
N GLU A 390 30.95 7.44 -6.05
CA GLU A 390 31.51 8.76 -5.74
C GLU A 390 32.03 8.85 -4.30
N LEU A 391 31.25 8.35 -3.32
CA LEU A 391 31.66 8.32 -1.91
C LEU A 391 33.01 7.60 -1.73
N THR A 392 33.12 6.37 -2.24
CA THR A 392 34.34 5.57 -2.09
C THR A 392 35.53 6.12 -2.89
N GLU A 393 35.29 6.71 -4.04
CA GLU A 393 36.32 7.39 -4.82
C GLU A 393 36.88 8.60 -4.09
N ILE A 394 36.02 9.41 -3.45
CA ILE A 394 36.46 10.58 -2.66
C ILE A 394 37.29 10.12 -1.45
N LEU A 395 36.81 9.11 -0.70
CA LEU A 395 37.56 8.59 0.45
C LEU A 395 38.92 8.04 0.04
N SER A 396 38.97 7.29 -1.07
CA SER A 396 40.23 6.74 -1.62
C SER A 396 41.22 7.84 -2.04
N ARG A 397 40.74 8.90 -2.73
CA ARG A 397 41.59 10.05 -3.12
C ARG A 397 42.20 10.78 -1.92
N ASN A 398 41.50 10.76 -0.78
CA ASN A 398 41.94 11.38 0.46
C ASN A 398 42.70 10.43 1.40
N ASN A 399 43.01 9.21 0.93
CA ASN A 399 43.72 8.18 1.71
C ASN A 399 43.03 7.80 3.03
N ILE A 400 41.70 7.82 3.07
CA ILE A 400 40.91 7.38 4.23
C ILE A 400 40.74 5.87 4.16
N ILE A 401 40.97 5.19 5.29
CA ILE A 401 40.83 3.75 5.42
C ILE A 401 39.36 3.39 5.60
N TYR A 402 38.83 2.56 4.74
CA TYR A 402 37.42 2.14 4.85
C TYR A 402 37.18 0.70 4.44
N ASP A 403 36.11 0.11 5.00
CA ASP A 403 35.51 -1.13 4.53
C ASP A 403 34.15 -0.83 3.88
N ASP A 404 33.97 -1.28 2.64
CA ASP A 404 32.72 -1.08 1.88
C ASP A 404 31.92 -2.39 1.85
N VAL A 405 30.91 -2.48 2.71
CA VAL A 405 30.09 -3.67 2.90
C VAL A 405 28.74 -3.49 2.21
N LYS A 406 28.47 -4.34 1.24
CA LYS A 406 27.16 -4.40 0.57
C LYS A 406 26.18 -5.16 1.46
N THR A 407 25.04 -4.53 1.78
CA THR A 407 24.06 -5.07 2.73
C THR A 407 22.81 -5.57 2.04
N TYR A 408 22.50 -5.05 0.86
CA TYR A 408 21.32 -5.43 0.07
C TYR A 408 21.50 -5.04 -1.40
N ASP A 409 20.63 -5.61 -2.24
CA ASP A 409 20.45 -5.21 -3.63
C ASP A 409 19.01 -4.72 -3.87
N ILE A 410 18.81 -3.88 -4.89
CA ILE A 410 17.49 -3.46 -5.38
C ILE A 410 17.28 -4.16 -6.72
N GLN A 411 16.32 -5.08 -6.76
CA GLN A 411 16.00 -5.86 -7.95
C GLN A 411 14.66 -5.41 -8.54
N SER A 412 14.57 -5.34 -9.86
CA SER A 412 13.29 -5.16 -10.51
C SER A 412 12.51 -6.48 -10.49
N GLU A 413 11.24 -6.41 -10.12
CA GLU A 413 10.35 -7.56 -10.19
C GLU A 413 9.78 -7.67 -11.61
N SER A 414 10.25 -8.63 -12.38
CA SER A 414 9.87 -8.89 -13.78
C SER A 414 8.43 -9.40 -13.98
N LYS A 415 7.53 -9.22 -13.02
CA LYS A 415 6.19 -9.84 -12.98
C LYS A 415 5.02 -8.93 -13.33
N SER A 416 5.26 -7.68 -13.67
CA SER A 416 4.19 -6.79 -14.12
C SER A 416 4.09 -6.83 -15.64
N GLU A 417 2.88 -6.99 -16.17
CA GLU A 417 2.61 -6.93 -17.62
C GLU A 417 2.80 -5.51 -18.20
N GLY A 418 3.46 -4.61 -17.47
CA GLY A 418 3.57 -3.23 -17.85
C GLY A 418 2.21 -2.50 -17.83
N GLY A 419 2.13 -1.34 -18.42
CA GLY A 419 0.87 -0.62 -18.59
C GLY A 419 1.05 0.89 -18.59
N ILE A 420 0.02 1.60 -19.07
CA ILE A 420 0.02 3.06 -19.10
C ILE A 420 -0.55 3.59 -17.78
N ILE A 421 0.22 4.41 -17.09
CA ILE A 421 -0.21 5.08 -15.86
C ILE A 421 -0.98 6.35 -16.24
N THR A 422 -2.22 6.44 -15.76
CA THR A 422 -3.16 7.53 -16.07
C THR A 422 -3.55 8.36 -14.85
N SER A 423 -2.79 8.27 -13.73
CA SER A 423 -3.01 9.10 -12.54
C SER A 423 -2.70 10.57 -12.84
N ASP A 424 -3.25 11.52 -12.05
CA ASP A 424 -2.94 12.95 -12.20
C ASP A 424 -1.44 13.22 -12.00
N TYR A 425 -0.82 12.49 -11.06
CA TYR A 425 0.61 12.57 -10.76
C TYR A 425 1.26 11.20 -10.72
N ILE A 426 2.54 11.15 -11.06
CA ILE A 426 3.44 10.03 -10.77
C ILE A 426 4.70 10.53 -10.08
N THR A 427 5.19 9.81 -9.08
CA THR A 427 6.37 10.21 -8.29
C THR A 427 7.53 9.26 -8.50
N PHE A 428 8.74 9.80 -8.67
CA PHE A 428 9.98 9.03 -8.74
C PHE A 428 10.97 9.49 -7.68
N ALA A 429 11.46 8.55 -6.88
CA ALA A 429 12.35 8.82 -5.75
C ALA A 429 13.82 8.43 -6.01
N SER A 430 14.15 7.88 -7.18
CA SER A 430 15.53 7.55 -7.57
C SER A 430 15.68 7.37 -9.08
N SER A 431 16.88 7.60 -9.61
CA SER A 431 17.19 7.34 -11.02
C SER A 431 17.11 5.85 -11.39
N SER A 432 17.53 4.96 -10.50
CA SER A 432 17.36 3.51 -10.67
C SER A 432 15.88 3.11 -10.71
N GLY A 433 15.03 3.78 -9.92
CA GLY A 433 13.60 3.60 -9.95
C GLY A 433 12.98 4.02 -11.30
N VAL A 434 13.42 5.14 -11.87
CA VAL A 434 13.00 5.56 -13.21
C VAL A 434 13.36 4.50 -14.25
N ASN A 435 14.61 4.06 -14.29
CA ASN A 435 15.05 3.06 -15.26
C ASN A 435 14.27 1.76 -15.13
N ALA A 436 14.14 1.23 -13.92
CA ALA A 436 13.41 -0.01 -13.67
C ALA A 436 11.92 0.08 -14.04
N PHE A 437 11.29 1.26 -13.87
CA PHE A 437 9.90 1.48 -14.26
C PHE A 437 9.71 1.29 -15.77
N PHE A 438 10.48 1.98 -16.59
CA PHE A 438 10.37 1.89 -18.04
C PHE A 438 10.85 0.54 -18.58
N GLU A 439 11.92 -0.03 -18.02
CA GLU A 439 12.45 -1.36 -18.38
C GLU A 439 11.47 -2.49 -18.02
N SER A 440 10.57 -2.28 -17.05
CA SER A 440 9.49 -3.20 -16.70
C SER A 440 8.25 -3.06 -17.61
N GLY A 441 8.31 -2.27 -18.70
CA GLY A 441 7.24 -2.11 -19.67
C GLY A 441 6.13 -1.13 -19.27
N TYR A 442 6.32 -0.34 -18.21
CA TYR A 442 5.39 0.74 -17.88
C TYR A 442 5.61 1.98 -18.75
N ALA A 443 4.54 2.72 -18.98
CA ALA A 443 4.56 4.03 -19.62
C ALA A 443 3.73 5.04 -18.81
N VAL A 444 3.98 6.32 -19.03
CA VAL A 444 3.25 7.42 -18.39
C VAL A 444 2.37 8.08 -19.44
N SER A 445 1.09 8.33 -19.12
CA SER A 445 0.17 9.06 -20.00
C SER A 445 0.62 10.52 -20.15
N GLU A 446 0.36 11.13 -21.30
CA GLU A 446 0.68 12.55 -21.58
C GLU A 446 0.02 13.52 -20.58
N ASN A 447 -1.12 13.13 -20.01
CA ASN A 447 -1.82 13.95 -19.01
C ASN A 447 -1.31 13.76 -17.58
N THR A 448 -0.41 12.82 -17.33
CA THR A 448 0.12 12.51 -16.00
C THR A 448 1.35 13.38 -15.71
N LYS A 449 1.28 14.21 -14.68
CA LYS A 449 2.39 15.06 -14.26
C LYS A 449 3.42 14.28 -13.47
N ILE A 450 4.69 14.45 -13.83
CA ILE A 450 5.80 13.71 -13.20
C ILE A 450 6.46 14.58 -12.13
N VAL A 451 6.66 14.00 -10.93
CA VAL A 451 7.36 14.64 -9.81
C VAL A 451 8.56 13.79 -9.39
N CYS A 452 9.75 14.36 -9.50
CA CYS A 452 11.01 13.74 -9.11
C CYS A 452 11.52 14.27 -7.77
N ILE A 453 12.11 13.41 -6.95
CA ILE A 453 12.70 13.80 -5.67
C ILE A 453 13.90 14.75 -5.82
N GLY A 454 14.55 14.75 -6.97
CA GLY A 454 15.72 15.58 -7.22
C GLY A 454 16.23 15.50 -8.67
N GLU A 455 17.21 16.35 -9.00
CA GLU A 455 17.74 16.50 -10.35
C GLU A 455 18.32 15.24 -10.97
N ILE A 456 19.03 14.39 -10.18
CA ILE A 456 19.61 13.13 -10.67
C ILE A 456 18.51 12.19 -11.13
N THR A 457 17.40 12.14 -10.39
CA THR A 457 16.22 11.35 -10.76
C THR A 457 15.57 11.90 -12.02
N ALA A 458 15.41 13.21 -12.12
CA ALA A 458 14.83 13.88 -13.28
C ALA A 458 15.67 13.68 -14.54
N LYS A 459 16.99 13.77 -14.46
CA LYS A 459 17.90 13.50 -15.59
C LYS A 459 17.74 12.10 -16.17
N ALA A 460 17.39 11.11 -15.35
CA ALA A 460 17.16 9.75 -15.82
C ALA A 460 15.95 9.62 -16.77
N LEU A 461 14.97 10.54 -16.69
CA LEU A 461 13.81 10.60 -17.59
C LEU A 461 14.18 10.96 -19.04
N HIS A 462 15.28 11.71 -19.24
CA HIS A 462 15.74 12.09 -20.58
C HIS A 462 16.07 10.89 -21.46
N LYS A 463 16.53 9.78 -20.86
CA LYS A 463 16.75 8.49 -21.57
C LYS A 463 15.47 7.96 -22.25
N TYR A 464 14.32 8.37 -21.73
CA TYR A 464 12.99 7.93 -22.18
C TYR A 464 12.23 9.05 -22.92
N ASN A 465 12.96 10.09 -23.39
CA ASN A 465 12.42 11.25 -24.11
C ASN A 465 11.37 12.05 -23.32
N ILE A 466 11.45 12.07 -22.00
CA ILE A 466 10.57 12.85 -21.13
C ILE A 466 11.31 14.10 -20.65
N ALA A 467 10.80 15.28 -21.01
CA ALA A 467 11.35 16.57 -20.67
C ALA A 467 10.46 17.39 -19.71
N ASP A 468 9.16 17.06 -19.62
CA ASP A 468 8.23 17.74 -18.72
C ASP A 468 8.12 16.99 -17.39
N TYR A 469 8.63 17.62 -16.33
CA TYR A 469 8.61 17.11 -14.97
C TYR A 469 8.82 18.23 -13.95
N LYS A 470 8.45 17.96 -12.72
CA LYS A 470 8.71 18.84 -11.58
C LYS A 470 9.74 18.20 -10.66
N ILE A 471 10.58 19.05 -10.04
CA ILE A 471 11.60 18.60 -9.09
C ILE A 471 11.23 19.12 -7.71
N ALA A 472 11.30 18.24 -6.72
CA ALA A 472 11.07 18.58 -5.32
C ALA A 472 12.15 19.54 -4.81
N LYS A 473 11.74 20.56 -4.05
CA LYS A 473 12.67 21.57 -3.47
C LYS A 473 13.60 20.94 -2.43
N THR A 474 13.10 19.99 -1.65
CA THR A 474 13.88 19.16 -0.72
C THR A 474 13.90 17.73 -1.19
N LYS A 475 15.04 17.03 -1.04
CA LYS A 475 15.24 15.67 -1.56
C LYS A 475 14.71 14.62 -0.58
N ASP A 476 13.41 14.75 -0.22
CA ASP A 476 12.71 13.87 0.72
C ASP A 476 11.22 13.73 0.36
N VAL A 477 10.49 12.92 1.13
CA VAL A 477 9.05 12.68 0.95
C VAL A 477 8.26 13.98 1.07
N VAL A 478 8.64 14.86 2.01
CA VAL A 478 7.96 16.15 2.25
C VAL A 478 8.11 17.07 1.03
N GLY A 479 9.28 17.09 0.42
CA GLY A 479 9.53 17.86 -0.81
C GLY A 479 8.65 17.41 -1.98
N ILE A 480 8.48 16.11 -2.20
CA ILE A 480 7.58 15.57 -3.22
C ILE A 480 6.14 16.03 -2.95
N ILE A 481 5.65 15.83 -1.71
CA ILE A 481 4.29 16.21 -1.29
C ILE A 481 4.03 17.70 -1.52
N ASN A 482 4.93 18.56 -1.03
CA ASN A 482 4.80 20.00 -1.16
C ASN A 482 4.82 20.47 -2.63
N THR A 483 5.55 19.77 -3.50
CA THR A 483 5.57 20.05 -4.94
C THR A 483 4.20 19.74 -5.56
N ILE A 484 3.59 18.62 -5.22
CA ILE A 484 2.25 18.26 -5.69
C ILE A 484 1.21 19.27 -5.18
N ILE A 485 1.21 19.59 -3.87
CA ILE A 485 0.27 20.56 -3.27
C ILE A 485 0.40 21.94 -3.95
N SER A 486 1.63 22.39 -4.16
CA SER A 486 1.87 23.70 -4.78
C SER A 486 1.39 23.76 -6.23
N ASP A 487 1.44 22.63 -6.94
CA ASP A 487 0.95 22.53 -8.31
C ASP A 487 -0.58 22.51 -8.37
N VAL A 488 -1.23 21.75 -7.47
CA VAL A 488 -2.69 21.72 -7.37
C VAL A 488 -3.27 23.09 -7.02
N LYS A 489 -2.63 23.84 -6.10
CA LYS A 489 -3.07 25.20 -5.75
C LYS A 489 -3.01 26.14 -6.94
N LYS A 490 -1.96 26.08 -7.75
CA LYS A 490 -1.86 26.90 -8.96
C LYS A 490 -2.95 26.61 -10.00
N GLU A 491 -3.43 25.36 -10.07
CA GLU A 491 -4.54 24.97 -10.96
C GLU A 491 -5.88 25.52 -10.48
N SER A 492 -6.07 25.68 -9.16
CA SER A 492 -7.33 26.19 -8.57
C SER A 492 -7.43 27.72 -8.61
N ASP A 493 -6.31 28.43 -8.84
CA ASP A 493 -6.26 29.90 -8.94
C ASP A 493 -6.51 30.40 -10.39
N PHE A 494 -6.70 29.47 -11.36
CA PHE A 494 -7.10 29.72 -12.73
C PHE A 494 -8.50 29.16 -13.02
#